data_cfe429f435ecffe011f83328cf5f5d7f
#
_entry.id   cfe429f435ecffe011f83328cf5f5d7f
#
_cell.length_a   1.000
_cell.length_b   1.000
_cell.length_c   1.000
_cell.angle_alpha   90.00
_cell.angle_beta   90.00
_cell.angle_gamma   90.00
#
_symmetry.space_group_name_H-M   'P 1'
#
loop_
_entity.id
_entity.type
_entity.pdbx_description
1 polymer ?
#
loop_
_entity_poly.entity_id
_entity_poly.type
_entity_poly.pdbx_seq_one_letter_code
_entity_poly.pdbx_strand_id
1 'polypeptide(L)'
;NLVELVSRAYLEGFYYKPRVDYELLREHSEGIIALSGCLGGEVAQHLAPDGSREEGNTANEKSYEKALEKAKNYQDIFGKKNFYIELHNHGIDQQIEILEDLVKISEEINAPLVAANDSHYVAKDDSSAHDALLCVQTNATMEDEDRFKFDGEEYYVKSSEEMRKLFPDDLFPNACDNTLEIA
;
A
#
# COMPACT_ATOMS: atom_id res chain seq x y z
N ASN A 1 -19.69 -1.29 -8.53
CA ASN A 1 -18.98 -2.47 -8.01
C ASN A 1 -18.25 -2.17 -6.68
N LEU A 2 -17.50 -1.04 -6.55
CA LEU A 2 -16.77 -0.73 -5.30
C LEU A 2 -17.69 -0.65 -4.07
N VAL A 3 -18.84 0.03 -4.17
CA VAL A 3 -19.83 0.13 -3.08
C VAL A 3 -20.36 -1.26 -2.69
N GLU A 4 -20.60 -2.14 -3.68
CA GLU A 4 -21.05 -3.51 -3.45
C GLU A 4 -19.97 -4.30 -2.70
N LEU A 5 -18.71 -4.26 -3.14
CA LEU A 5 -17.58 -4.90 -2.45
C LEU A 5 -17.47 -4.46 -1.00
N VAL A 6 -17.51 -3.15 -0.74
CA VAL A 6 -17.43 -2.60 0.61
C VAL A 6 -18.62 -3.05 1.45
N SER A 7 -19.83 -3.01 0.91
CA SER A 7 -21.04 -3.43 1.63
C SER A 7 -20.99 -4.91 2.00
N ARG A 8 -20.62 -5.78 1.08
CA ARG A 8 -20.49 -7.22 1.34
C ARG A 8 -19.34 -7.54 2.28
N ALA A 9 -18.23 -6.81 2.22
CA ALA A 9 -17.15 -6.93 3.19
C ALA A 9 -17.61 -6.69 4.63
N TYR A 10 -18.50 -5.72 4.84
CA TYR A 10 -19.07 -5.44 6.15
C TYR A 10 -20.18 -6.41 6.57
N LEU A 11 -21.05 -6.82 5.65
CA LEU A 11 -22.21 -7.65 5.96
C LEU A 11 -21.90 -9.14 6.04
N GLU A 12 -21.02 -9.64 5.18
CA GLU A 12 -20.73 -11.06 5.00
C GLU A 12 -19.31 -11.44 5.42
N GLY A 13 -18.32 -10.54 5.19
CA GLY A 13 -16.89 -10.80 5.40
C GLY A 13 -16.32 -10.22 6.71
N PHE A 14 -17.13 -9.68 7.60
CA PHE A 14 -16.62 -9.01 8.79
C PHE A 14 -16.10 -10.00 9.85
N TYR A 15 -14.79 -9.90 10.12
CA TYR A 15 -14.14 -10.55 11.26
C TYR A 15 -13.04 -9.62 11.78
N TYR A 16 -13.31 -8.91 12.86
CA TYR A 16 -12.55 -7.77 13.41
C TYR A 16 -12.42 -6.58 12.44
N LYS A 17 -12.19 -6.85 11.14
CA LYS A 17 -12.17 -5.88 10.04
C LYS A 17 -13.04 -6.41 8.89
N PRO A 18 -13.58 -5.54 8.00
CA PRO A 18 -14.26 -5.99 6.78
C PRO A 18 -13.26 -6.67 5.84
N ARG A 19 -13.64 -7.78 5.24
CA ARG A 19 -12.80 -8.58 4.36
C ARG A 19 -13.53 -8.95 3.09
N VAL A 20 -12.77 -9.11 2.02
CA VAL A 20 -13.22 -9.66 0.75
C VAL A 20 -12.27 -10.78 0.33
N ASP A 21 -12.79 -11.77 -0.38
CA ASP A 21 -11.99 -12.82 -0.99
C ASP A 21 -11.78 -12.58 -2.49
N TYR A 22 -10.96 -13.41 -3.11
CA TYR A 22 -10.68 -13.30 -4.55
C TYR A 22 -11.87 -13.60 -5.44
N GLU A 23 -12.83 -14.40 -4.98
CA GLU A 23 -14.05 -14.71 -5.73
C GLU A 23 -14.93 -13.46 -5.84
N LEU A 24 -15.18 -12.81 -4.72
CA LEU A 24 -15.94 -11.56 -4.67
C LEU A 24 -15.25 -10.43 -5.46
N LEU A 25 -13.91 -10.35 -5.38
CA LEU A 25 -13.16 -9.38 -6.19
C LEU A 25 -13.36 -9.62 -7.69
N ARG A 26 -13.32 -10.87 -8.17
CA ARG A 26 -13.54 -11.19 -9.58
C ARG A 26 -14.94 -10.83 -10.04
N GLU A 27 -15.96 -11.11 -9.22
CA GLU A 27 -17.36 -10.78 -9.55
C GLU A 27 -17.60 -9.27 -9.71
N HIS A 28 -16.85 -8.44 -9.01
CA HIS A 28 -17.08 -7.00 -8.93
C HIS A 28 -15.89 -6.14 -9.38
N SER A 29 -14.93 -6.69 -10.13
CA SER A 29 -13.72 -5.99 -10.58
C SER A 29 -13.95 -4.96 -11.68
N GLU A 30 -15.04 -5.07 -12.45
CA GLU A 30 -15.32 -4.19 -13.59
C GLU A 30 -15.41 -2.72 -13.16
N GLY A 31 -14.63 -1.85 -13.83
CA GLY A 31 -14.57 -0.41 -13.56
C GLY A 31 -13.78 -0.03 -12.29
N ILE A 32 -13.01 -0.98 -11.73
CA ILE A 32 -12.14 -0.73 -10.58
C ILE A 32 -10.69 -0.74 -11.04
N ILE A 33 -9.92 0.25 -10.61
CA ILE A 33 -8.46 0.27 -10.66
C ILE A 33 -7.94 -0.17 -9.29
N ALA A 34 -7.03 -1.13 -9.27
CA ALA A 34 -6.44 -1.67 -8.06
C ALA A 34 -4.94 -1.36 -7.98
N LEU A 35 -4.47 -1.06 -6.78
CA LEU A 35 -3.06 -0.85 -6.46
C LEU A 35 -2.59 -1.98 -5.55
N SER A 36 -1.30 -2.35 -5.62
CA SER A 36 -0.76 -3.46 -4.81
C SER A 36 -0.70 -3.17 -3.31
N GLY A 37 -0.90 -1.91 -2.92
CA GLY A 37 -0.92 -1.46 -1.53
C GLY A 37 0.47 -1.18 -0.93
N CYS A 38 0.47 -0.76 0.33
CA CYS A 38 1.67 -0.46 1.11
C CYS A 38 2.34 -1.75 1.66
N LEU A 39 3.23 -1.62 2.66
CA LEU A 39 3.85 -2.77 3.36
C LEU A 39 2.83 -3.79 3.91
N GLY A 40 1.62 -3.34 4.27
CA GLY A 40 0.52 -4.20 4.69
C GLY A 40 -0.20 -4.94 3.56
N GLY A 41 0.08 -4.62 2.29
CA GLY A 41 -0.51 -5.30 1.13
C GLY A 41 0.07 -6.70 0.91
N GLU A 42 -0.74 -7.63 0.37
CA GLU A 42 -0.33 -9.02 0.18
C GLU A 42 0.96 -9.20 -0.63
N VAL A 43 1.24 -8.33 -1.59
CA VAL A 43 2.47 -8.39 -2.38
C VAL A 43 3.68 -8.02 -1.52
N ALA A 44 3.62 -6.86 -0.87
CA ALA A 44 4.72 -6.34 -0.05
C ALA A 44 5.00 -7.20 1.19
N GLN A 45 3.98 -7.77 1.82
CA GLN A 45 4.14 -8.67 2.98
C GLN A 45 5.00 -9.90 2.69
N HIS A 46 5.00 -10.41 1.46
CA HIS A 46 5.88 -11.51 1.06
C HIS A 46 7.31 -11.04 0.76
N LEU A 47 7.53 -9.76 0.49
CA LEU A 47 8.88 -9.18 0.26
C LEU A 47 9.52 -8.71 1.57
N ALA A 48 8.74 -8.12 2.47
CA ALA A 48 9.18 -7.67 3.79
C ALA A 48 8.24 -8.23 4.87
N PRO A 49 8.35 -9.51 5.23
CA PRO A 49 7.58 -10.06 6.32
C PRO A 49 8.05 -9.40 7.61
N ASP A 50 7.27 -8.46 8.12
CA ASP A 50 7.49 -7.97 9.47
C ASP A 50 7.01 -9.03 10.46
N GLY A 51 7.64 -9.11 11.62
CA GLY A 51 7.20 -10.02 12.68
C GLY A 51 5.87 -9.56 13.34
N SER A 52 5.32 -8.43 12.94
CA SER A 52 4.06 -7.88 13.43
C SER A 52 2.92 -8.55 12.65
N ARG A 53 2.42 -9.63 13.18
CA ARG A 53 1.26 -10.33 12.62
C ARG A 53 0.00 -9.56 12.93
N GLU A 54 -0.49 -8.78 12.00
CA GLU A 54 -1.93 -8.60 11.94
C GLU A 54 -2.55 -9.98 11.69
N GLU A 55 -3.60 -10.34 12.46
CA GLU A 55 -4.31 -11.60 12.26
C GLU A 55 -4.72 -11.75 10.79
N GLY A 56 -4.19 -12.77 10.14
CA GLY A 56 -4.42 -13.04 8.71
C GLY A 56 -3.18 -12.92 7.83
N ASN A 57 -2.05 -12.41 8.33
CA ASN A 57 -0.80 -12.43 7.60
C ASN A 57 -0.22 -13.85 7.58
N THR A 58 -0.11 -14.46 6.38
CA THR A 58 0.42 -15.81 6.18
C THR A 58 1.89 -15.83 5.80
N ALA A 59 2.52 -14.65 5.60
CA ALA A 59 3.92 -14.55 5.23
C ALA A 59 4.82 -14.69 6.47
N ASN A 60 5.32 -15.89 6.68
CA ASN A 60 6.29 -16.18 7.75
C ASN A 60 7.75 -16.00 7.31
N GLU A 61 7.99 -15.95 6.00
CA GLU A 61 9.33 -15.88 5.39
C GLU A 61 9.28 -15.03 4.13
N LYS A 62 10.37 -14.31 3.84
CA LYS A 62 10.53 -13.56 2.59
C LYS A 62 10.47 -14.53 1.41
N SER A 63 9.60 -14.26 0.43
CA SER A 63 9.47 -15.03 -0.79
C SER A 63 9.03 -14.17 -1.96
N TYR A 64 9.97 -13.91 -2.86
CA TYR A 64 9.73 -13.21 -4.12
C TYR A 64 8.68 -13.94 -4.99
N GLU A 65 8.78 -15.27 -5.06
CA GLU A 65 7.87 -16.09 -5.88
C GLU A 65 6.42 -15.98 -5.41
N LYS A 66 6.19 -15.93 -4.10
CA LYS A 66 4.84 -15.70 -3.55
C LYS A 66 4.34 -14.30 -3.81
N ALA A 67 5.20 -13.28 -3.66
CA ALA A 67 4.85 -11.90 -4.00
C ALA A 67 4.45 -11.77 -5.46
N LEU A 68 5.23 -12.37 -6.36
CA LEU A 68 4.95 -12.42 -7.79
C LEU A 68 3.64 -13.15 -8.10
N GLU A 69 3.37 -14.28 -7.45
CA GLU A 69 2.11 -15.02 -7.58
C GLU A 69 0.91 -14.15 -7.17
N LYS A 70 1.01 -13.44 -6.03
CA LYS A 70 -0.05 -12.53 -5.58
C LYS A 70 -0.28 -11.39 -6.56
N ALA A 71 0.78 -10.77 -7.06
CA ALA A 71 0.68 -9.71 -8.06
C ALA A 71 0.00 -10.21 -9.36
N LYS A 72 0.35 -11.41 -9.84
CA LYS A 72 -0.31 -12.05 -10.99
C LYS A 72 -1.80 -12.30 -10.73
N ASN A 73 -2.17 -12.79 -9.55
CA ASN A 73 -3.56 -13.03 -9.20
C ASN A 73 -4.38 -11.74 -9.23
N TYR A 74 -3.86 -10.63 -8.70
CA TYR A 74 -4.53 -9.33 -8.77
C TYR A 74 -4.63 -8.82 -10.21
N GLN A 75 -3.56 -8.94 -10.99
CA GLN A 75 -3.59 -8.54 -12.40
C GLN A 75 -4.61 -9.36 -13.21
N ASP A 76 -4.76 -10.66 -12.92
CA ASP A 76 -5.77 -11.52 -13.56
C ASP A 76 -7.20 -11.11 -13.18
N ILE A 77 -7.42 -10.61 -11.97
CA ILE A 77 -8.72 -10.13 -11.47
C ILE A 77 -9.11 -8.80 -12.12
N PHE A 78 -8.22 -7.80 -12.08
CA PHE A 78 -8.53 -6.43 -12.50
C PHE A 78 -8.15 -6.14 -13.95
N GLY A 79 -7.30 -6.98 -14.54
CA GLY A 79 -6.77 -6.80 -15.89
C GLY A 79 -5.52 -5.94 -15.93
N LYS A 80 -4.71 -6.13 -16.97
CA LYS A 80 -3.37 -5.52 -17.14
C LYS A 80 -3.34 -3.98 -17.10
N LYS A 81 -4.45 -3.34 -17.45
CA LYS A 81 -4.54 -1.87 -17.49
C LYS A 81 -5.07 -1.26 -16.19
N ASN A 82 -5.61 -2.08 -15.31
CA ASN A 82 -6.30 -1.64 -14.11
C ASN A 82 -5.63 -2.14 -12.83
N PHE A 83 -4.45 -2.75 -12.92
CA PHE A 83 -3.66 -3.15 -11.76
C PHE A 83 -2.27 -2.52 -11.84
N TYR A 84 -1.88 -1.82 -10.76
CA TYR A 84 -0.63 -1.09 -10.65
C TYR A 84 0.19 -1.62 -9.47
N ILE A 85 1.50 -1.72 -9.64
CA ILE A 85 2.43 -1.95 -8.54
C ILE A 85 2.71 -0.62 -7.85
N GLU A 86 2.27 -0.51 -6.61
CA GLU A 86 2.35 0.71 -5.82
C GLU A 86 3.68 0.81 -5.08
N LEU A 87 4.29 1.99 -5.12
CA LEU A 87 5.58 2.28 -4.50
C LEU A 87 5.39 3.32 -3.40
N HIS A 88 5.92 3.03 -2.20
CA HIS A 88 5.97 3.93 -1.06
C HIS A 88 7.42 4.19 -0.63
N ASN A 89 7.71 5.42 -0.23
CA ASN A 89 9.00 5.78 0.37
C ASN A 89 8.82 6.90 1.40
N HIS A 90 8.67 6.51 2.65
CA HIS A 90 8.62 7.44 3.81
C HIS A 90 9.92 7.42 4.61
N GLY A 91 11.02 6.90 4.04
CA GLY A 91 12.28 6.71 4.74
C GLY A 91 12.30 5.49 5.66
N ILE A 92 11.32 4.59 5.57
CA ILE A 92 11.28 3.33 6.31
C ILE A 92 12.16 2.32 5.58
N ASP A 93 13.12 1.72 6.30
CA ASP A 93 14.10 0.80 5.72
C ASP A 93 13.42 -0.35 4.95
N GLN A 94 12.37 -0.96 5.50
CA GLN A 94 11.62 -2.03 4.85
C GLN A 94 10.97 -1.61 3.53
N GLN A 95 10.47 -0.35 3.43
CA GLN A 95 9.92 0.16 2.17
C GLN A 95 11.03 0.27 1.11
N ILE A 96 12.20 0.79 1.51
CA ILE A 96 13.34 0.99 0.62
C ILE A 96 13.89 -0.36 0.13
N GLU A 97 14.01 -1.35 1.02
CA GLU A 97 14.52 -2.68 0.71
C GLU A 97 13.70 -3.43 -0.34
N ILE A 98 12.38 -3.20 -0.40
CA ILE A 98 11.51 -3.93 -1.34
C ILE A 98 11.31 -3.21 -2.68
N LEU A 99 11.75 -1.95 -2.84
CA LEU A 99 11.51 -1.18 -4.07
C LEU A 99 12.04 -1.88 -5.32
N GLU A 100 13.26 -2.43 -5.26
CA GLU A 100 13.85 -3.15 -6.39
C GLU A 100 13.06 -4.40 -6.76
N ASP A 101 12.59 -5.15 -5.78
CA ASP A 101 11.77 -6.36 -6.01
C ASP A 101 10.39 -5.99 -6.56
N LEU A 102 9.78 -4.87 -6.13
CA LEU A 102 8.53 -4.37 -6.71
C LEU A 102 8.69 -3.94 -8.17
N VAL A 103 9.81 -3.28 -8.52
CA VAL A 103 10.13 -2.95 -9.91
C VAL A 103 10.26 -4.22 -10.76
N LYS A 104 11.01 -5.22 -10.29
CA LYS A 104 11.14 -6.53 -10.99
C LYS A 104 9.79 -7.20 -11.19
N ILE A 105 8.92 -7.22 -10.17
CA ILE A 105 7.56 -7.77 -10.30
C ILE A 105 6.78 -7.02 -11.38
N SER A 106 6.82 -5.67 -11.37
CA SER A 106 6.18 -4.83 -12.37
C SER A 106 6.62 -5.21 -13.79
N GLU A 107 7.92 -5.38 -14.01
CA GLU A 107 8.48 -5.78 -15.30
C GLU A 107 8.04 -7.19 -15.72
N GLU A 108 8.12 -8.17 -14.80
CA GLU A 108 7.78 -9.57 -15.10
C GLU A 108 6.32 -9.76 -15.49
N ILE A 109 5.39 -9.06 -14.85
CA ILE A 109 3.96 -9.15 -15.16
C ILE A 109 3.50 -8.08 -16.16
N ASN A 110 4.41 -7.17 -16.55
CA ASN A 110 4.09 -6.00 -17.37
C ASN A 110 2.91 -5.19 -16.79
N ALA A 111 2.98 -4.89 -15.50
CA ALA A 111 2.06 -3.99 -14.79
C ALA A 111 2.73 -2.63 -14.58
N PRO A 112 2.04 -1.50 -14.78
CA PRO A 112 2.61 -0.18 -14.54
C PRO A 112 2.93 0.04 -13.06
N LEU A 113 3.98 0.83 -12.79
CA LEU A 113 4.29 1.35 -11.46
C LEU A 113 3.43 2.56 -11.13
N VAL A 114 3.15 2.81 -9.87
CA VAL A 114 2.56 4.07 -9.40
C VAL A 114 3.18 4.49 -8.08
N ALA A 115 3.63 5.75 -8.00
CA ALA A 115 4.15 6.35 -6.78
C ALA A 115 3.01 6.86 -5.91
N ALA A 116 2.95 6.42 -4.66
CA ALA A 116 1.98 6.88 -3.68
C ALA A 116 2.66 7.49 -2.47
N ASN A 117 2.01 8.48 -1.86
CA ASN A 117 2.59 9.22 -0.72
C ASN A 117 1.90 8.90 0.61
N ASP A 118 0.74 8.23 0.61
CA ASP A 118 0.01 7.90 1.84
C ASP A 118 -0.06 9.08 2.82
N SER A 119 -0.54 10.24 2.33
CA SER A 119 -0.54 11.49 3.10
C SER A 119 -1.54 11.46 4.24
N HIS A 120 -1.09 11.74 5.45
CA HIS A 120 -1.91 11.79 6.67
C HIS A 120 -2.10 13.21 7.21
N TYR A 121 -1.28 14.17 6.79
CA TYR A 121 -1.36 15.57 7.17
C TYR A 121 -0.84 16.48 6.03
N VAL A 122 -1.11 17.78 6.12
CA VAL A 122 -0.88 18.71 5.01
C VAL A 122 0.57 19.17 4.93
N ALA A 123 1.12 19.71 6.01
CA ALA A 123 2.48 20.22 6.05
C ALA A 123 3.37 19.32 6.92
N LYS A 124 4.67 19.28 6.64
CA LYS A 124 5.63 18.46 7.39
C LYS A 124 5.60 18.75 8.89
N ASP A 125 5.46 20.01 9.28
CA ASP A 125 5.41 20.45 10.68
C ASP A 125 4.12 19.98 11.41
N ASP A 126 3.10 19.49 10.68
CA ASP A 126 1.87 18.97 11.27
C ASP A 126 2.04 17.55 11.86
N SER A 127 3.21 16.93 11.71
CA SER A 127 3.50 15.58 12.22
C SER A 127 3.22 15.44 13.72
N SER A 128 3.58 16.44 14.52
CA SER A 128 3.34 16.43 15.97
C SER A 128 1.85 16.54 16.32
N ALA A 129 1.07 17.31 15.55
CA ALA A 129 -0.37 17.42 15.74
C ALA A 129 -1.07 16.12 15.34
N HIS A 130 -0.62 15.46 14.26
CA HIS A 130 -1.10 14.15 13.85
C HIS A 130 -0.80 13.10 14.92
N ASP A 131 0.39 13.09 15.51
CA ASP A 131 0.78 12.18 16.58
C ASP A 131 -0.12 12.34 17.82
N ALA A 132 -0.44 13.59 18.21
CA ALA A 132 -1.42 13.85 19.26
C ALA A 132 -2.83 13.34 18.92
N LEU A 133 -3.25 13.45 17.65
CA LEU A 133 -4.52 12.93 17.17
C LEU A 133 -4.58 11.39 17.26
N LEU A 134 -3.49 10.70 16.95
CA LEU A 134 -3.38 9.24 17.12
C LEU A 134 -3.56 8.83 18.58
N CYS A 135 -3.01 9.60 19.53
CA CYS A 135 -3.24 9.36 20.96
C CYS A 135 -4.72 9.43 21.32
N VAL A 136 -5.45 10.43 20.81
CA VAL A 136 -6.91 10.53 21.01
C VAL A 136 -7.62 9.32 20.42
N GLN A 137 -7.28 8.90 19.21
CA GLN A 137 -7.90 7.77 18.51
C GLN A 137 -7.67 6.44 19.23
N THR A 138 -6.47 6.23 19.80
CA THR A 138 -6.06 4.97 20.43
C THR A 138 -6.26 4.97 21.95
N ASN A 139 -6.81 6.04 22.52
CA ASN A 139 -6.98 6.25 23.97
C ASN A 139 -5.65 6.12 24.74
N ALA A 140 -4.59 6.71 24.18
CA ALA A 140 -3.25 6.79 24.74
C ALA A 140 -2.88 8.25 25.05
N THR A 141 -1.75 8.45 25.71
CA THR A 141 -1.17 9.76 25.97
C THR A 141 0.17 9.89 25.23
N MET A 142 0.66 11.12 25.04
CA MET A 142 1.97 11.36 24.41
C MET A 142 3.14 10.83 25.26
N GLU A 143 2.93 10.55 26.53
CA GLU A 143 3.94 10.05 27.47
C GLU A 143 4.03 8.52 27.47
N ASP A 144 3.03 7.82 26.89
CA ASP A 144 3.01 6.35 26.82
C ASP A 144 4.08 5.86 25.84
N GLU A 145 4.98 5.00 26.28
CA GLU A 145 6.10 4.50 25.48
C GLU A 145 5.65 3.53 24.39
N ASP A 146 4.69 2.64 24.69
CA ASP A 146 4.19 1.58 23.81
C ASP A 146 2.98 1.99 22.95
N ARG A 147 2.69 3.28 22.81
CA ARG A 147 1.58 3.76 22.01
C ARG A 147 1.80 3.59 20.50
N PHE A 148 0.72 3.50 19.78
CA PHE A 148 0.77 3.55 18.32
C PHE A 148 1.23 4.95 17.84
N LYS A 149 2.25 4.97 17.00
CA LYS A 149 2.78 6.17 16.34
C LYS A 149 3.34 5.81 14.98
N PHE A 150 3.42 6.77 14.09
CA PHE A 150 4.09 6.60 12.80
C PHE A 150 5.61 6.77 12.93
N ASP A 151 6.35 5.98 12.18
CA ASP A 151 7.78 6.14 12.06
C ASP A 151 8.11 7.27 11.08
N GLY A 152 8.81 8.30 11.56
CA GLY A 152 9.21 9.47 10.78
C GLY A 152 8.11 10.52 10.59
N GLU A 153 8.40 11.51 9.74
CA GLU A 153 7.56 12.70 9.50
C GLU A 153 7.24 12.88 8.00
N GLU A 154 7.35 11.82 7.21
CA GLU A 154 7.29 11.89 5.75
C GLU A 154 5.88 11.67 5.18
N TYR A 155 4.82 11.77 5.99
CA TYR A 155 3.43 11.53 5.60
C TYR A 155 2.65 12.83 5.29
N TYR A 156 3.36 13.91 4.94
CA TYR A 156 2.73 15.16 4.50
C TYR A 156 2.43 15.16 3.00
N VAL A 157 1.61 16.10 2.54
CA VAL A 157 1.30 16.27 1.12
C VAL A 157 2.52 16.82 0.39
N LYS A 158 3.29 15.93 -0.25
CA LYS A 158 4.46 16.30 -1.02
C LYS A 158 4.09 16.92 -2.37
N SER A 159 4.89 17.87 -2.81
CA SER A 159 4.83 18.41 -4.17
C SER A 159 5.26 17.36 -5.21
N SER A 160 4.88 17.58 -6.46
CA SER A 160 5.32 16.71 -7.57
C SER A 160 6.84 16.67 -7.72
N GLU A 161 7.54 17.76 -7.38
CA GLU A 161 9.00 17.80 -7.42
C GLU A 161 9.62 16.93 -6.31
N GLU A 162 9.07 16.94 -5.10
CA GLU A 162 9.50 16.07 -4.00
C GLU A 162 9.24 14.60 -4.32
N MET A 163 8.06 14.26 -4.86
CA MET A 163 7.75 12.90 -5.28
C MET A 163 8.71 12.39 -6.37
N ARG A 164 9.04 13.22 -7.37
CA ARG A 164 10.00 12.83 -8.42
C ARG A 164 11.44 12.70 -7.92
N LYS A 165 11.80 13.33 -6.81
CA LYS A 165 13.09 13.08 -6.14
C LYS A 165 13.13 11.74 -5.42
N LEU A 166 12.01 11.31 -4.84
CA LEU A 166 11.88 10.00 -4.19
C LEU A 166 11.78 8.85 -5.21
N PHE A 167 11.12 9.12 -6.34
CA PHE A 167 10.88 8.15 -7.40
C PHE A 167 11.37 8.70 -8.74
N PRO A 168 12.71 8.80 -8.95
CA PRO A 168 13.28 9.24 -10.21
C PRO A 168 12.98 8.25 -11.35
N ASP A 169 12.72 8.75 -12.54
CA ASP A 169 12.19 8.01 -13.69
C ASP A 169 13.17 6.96 -14.25
N ASP A 170 14.45 7.15 -14.04
CA ASP A 170 15.50 6.19 -14.43
C ASP A 170 15.49 4.91 -13.55
N LEU A 171 14.99 4.98 -12.33
CA LEU A 171 14.82 3.84 -11.41
C LEU A 171 13.37 3.34 -11.34
N PHE A 172 12.39 4.23 -11.48
CA PHE A 172 10.97 3.94 -11.35
C PHE A 172 10.19 4.49 -12.56
N PRO A 173 10.29 3.85 -13.73
CA PRO A 173 9.77 4.38 -14.98
C PRO A 173 8.28 4.74 -14.92
N ASN A 174 7.96 6.00 -15.22
CA ASN A 174 6.61 6.55 -15.24
C ASN A 174 5.83 6.48 -13.91
N ALA A 175 6.45 6.09 -12.79
CA ALA A 175 5.72 5.88 -11.53
C ALA A 175 4.94 7.13 -11.06
N CYS A 176 5.52 8.32 -11.23
CA CYS A 176 4.83 9.58 -10.92
C CYS A 176 3.81 9.97 -12.01
N ASP A 177 4.11 9.73 -13.30
CA ASP A 177 3.22 10.10 -14.40
C ASP A 177 1.96 9.22 -14.45
N ASN A 178 2.08 7.95 -14.10
CA ASN A 178 0.95 7.02 -14.02
C ASN A 178 -0.13 7.44 -13.00
N THR A 179 0.17 8.34 -12.08
CA THR A 179 -0.85 8.94 -11.19
C THR A 179 -1.90 9.72 -11.99
N LEU A 180 -1.50 10.34 -13.11
CA LEU A 180 -2.41 11.07 -14.00
C LEU A 180 -3.24 10.13 -14.88
N GLU A 181 -2.72 8.93 -15.20
CA GLU A 181 -3.48 7.91 -15.93
C GLU A 181 -4.60 7.30 -15.06
N ILE A 182 -4.40 7.28 -13.74
CA ILE A 182 -5.40 6.79 -12.78
C ILE A 182 -6.48 7.84 -12.51
N ALA A 183 -6.13 9.13 -12.51
CA ALA A 183 -7.04 10.24 -12.19
C ALA A 183 -7.97 10.57 -13.36
#